data_91a78610a7fd337dcd21a757470cd1e4
#
_entry.id   91a78610a7fd337dcd21a757470cd1e4
#
_cell.length_a   1.000
_cell.length_b   1.000
_cell.length_c   1.000
_cell.angle_alpha   90.00
_cell.angle_beta   90.00
_cell.angle_gamma   90.00
#
_symmetry.space_group_name_H-M   'P 1'
#
loop_
_entity.id
_entity.type
_entity.pdbx_description
1 polymer ?
#
loop_
_entity_poly.entity_id
_entity_poly.type
_entity_poly.pdbx_seq_one_letter_code
_entity_poly.pdbx_strand_id
1 'polypeptide(L)'
;QREYGDLSHGEAQAVEAPEEPLRAAEPGEADLDALGAKLDELAKNKDLATFGGEVIDTETGDMVWQRDADKRLTPASSTKVLTTAAATLALDENERITTKVYRGSNERNVVIKAAGDVWMTHEQLDDLAEQISKNVEQVDGVYIDTSVWSGEAQAPGWDPENVDGGFVAPMEPAMLYGGRLGATTGDVPRSHEPALDVAKQLGDRLGAGKVGMGSVAENAQEVASVDSPPLADRAREMVRHSDN
;
A
#
# COMPACT_ATOMS: atom_id res chain seq x y z
N GLN A 1 7.91 10.21 -28.46
CA GLN A 1 8.34 8.81 -28.30
C GLN A 1 9.84 8.82 -28.00
N ARG A 2 10.26 8.40 -26.80
CA ARG A 2 11.66 8.07 -26.53
C ARG A 2 11.83 6.62 -26.91
N GLU A 3 12.61 6.35 -27.95
CA GLU A 3 13.10 5.00 -28.23
C GLU A 3 14.09 4.63 -27.12
N TYR A 4 13.68 3.70 -26.26
CA TYR A 4 14.64 3.01 -25.40
C TYR A 4 15.36 2.00 -26.27
N GLY A 5 16.68 2.20 -26.46
CA GLY A 5 17.52 1.21 -27.15
C GLY A 5 17.44 -0.13 -26.42
N ASP A 6 17.65 -1.23 -27.17
CA ASP A 6 17.72 -2.59 -26.62
C ASP A 6 18.73 -2.65 -25.47
N LEU A 7 18.20 -2.74 -24.24
CA LEU A 7 18.98 -3.03 -23.05
C LEU A 7 19.25 -4.55 -23.05
N SER A 8 20.37 -4.95 -23.61
CA SER A 8 20.85 -6.33 -23.45
C SER A 8 21.50 -6.43 -22.06
N HIS A 9 20.90 -7.17 -21.17
CA HIS A 9 21.57 -7.58 -19.93
C HIS A 9 22.17 -8.96 -20.12
N GLY A 10 23.31 -9.23 -19.48
CA GLY A 10 23.77 -10.60 -19.29
C GLY A 10 22.75 -11.41 -18.46
N GLU A 11 22.83 -12.74 -18.49
CA GLU A 11 22.00 -13.58 -17.64
C GLU A 11 22.11 -13.12 -16.17
N ALA A 12 20.95 -13.01 -15.50
CA ALA A 12 20.91 -12.66 -14.09
C ALA A 12 21.71 -13.71 -13.29
N GLN A 13 22.76 -13.28 -12.61
CA GLN A 13 23.48 -14.14 -11.69
C GLN A 13 22.66 -14.23 -10.39
N ALA A 14 22.35 -15.45 -9.97
CA ALA A 14 21.76 -15.66 -8.66
C ALA A 14 22.78 -15.20 -7.59
N VAL A 15 22.40 -14.19 -6.82
CA VAL A 15 23.14 -13.81 -5.61
C VAL A 15 22.63 -14.70 -4.49
N GLU A 16 23.50 -15.59 -3.99
CA GLU A 16 23.18 -16.33 -2.79
C GLU A 16 23.00 -15.36 -1.62
N ALA A 17 21.87 -15.46 -0.93
CA ALA A 17 21.68 -14.71 0.31
C ALA A 17 22.76 -15.14 1.32
N PRO A 18 23.34 -14.20 2.10
CA PRO A 18 24.29 -14.56 3.13
C PRO A 18 23.66 -15.57 4.10
N GLU A 19 24.38 -16.61 4.43
CA GLU A 19 23.91 -17.71 5.32
C GLU A 19 23.53 -17.19 6.72
N GLU A 20 24.08 -16.04 7.13
CA GLU A 20 23.73 -15.40 8.39
C GLU A 20 23.10 -14.02 8.14
N PRO A 21 22.02 -13.69 8.88
CA PRO A 21 21.50 -12.33 8.85
C PRO A 21 22.59 -11.36 9.32
N LEU A 22 22.60 -10.16 8.72
CA LEU A 22 23.46 -9.07 9.17
C LEU A 22 23.29 -8.89 10.69
N ARG A 23 24.29 -9.29 11.48
CA ARG A 23 24.33 -8.99 12.91
C ARG A 23 24.91 -7.59 13.06
N ALA A 24 24.32 -6.82 13.98
CA ALA A 24 24.99 -5.61 14.43
C ALA A 24 26.39 -6.02 14.95
N ALA A 25 27.43 -5.31 14.51
CA ALA A 25 28.75 -5.51 15.05
C ALA A 25 28.69 -5.29 16.57
N GLU A 26 29.41 -6.14 17.32
CA GLU A 26 29.61 -5.85 18.75
C GLU A 26 30.21 -4.43 18.87
N PRO A 27 29.74 -3.62 19.83
CA PRO A 27 30.31 -2.31 20.05
C PRO A 27 31.81 -2.43 20.29
N GLY A 28 32.61 -1.96 19.36
CA GLY A 28 34.04 -1.87 19.45
C GLY A 28 34.43 -0.43 19.16
N GLU A 29 35.65 -0.04 19.53
CA GLU A 29 36.21 1.24 19.13
C GLU A 29 36.33 1.24 17.59
N ALA A 30 35.30 1.73 16.90
CA ALA A 30 35.34 1.94 15.48
C ALA A 30 36.26 3.11 15.17
N ASP A 31 37.25 2.90 14.31
CA ASP A 31 38.01 4.01 13.72
C ASP A 31 37.12 4.74 12.70
N LEU A 32 36.41 5.76 13.17
CA LEU A 32 35.45 6.51 12.35
C LEU A 32 36.15 7.30 11.24
N ASP A 33 37.40 7.72 11.45
CA ASP A 33 38.20 8.40 10.41
C ASP A 33 38.56 7.41 9.28
N ALA A 34 38.98 6.20 9.62
CA ALA A 34 39.25 5.14 8.64
C ALA A 34 37.97 4.71 7.89
N LEU A 35 36.82 4.70 8.57
CA LEU A 35 35.52 4.45 7.94
C LEU A 35 35.18 5.55 6.94
N GLY A 36 35.31 6.81 7.30
CA GLY A 36 35.08 7.96 6.42
C GLY A 36 35.95 7.92 5.18
N ALA A 37 37.23 7.63 5.32
CA ALA A 37 38.17 7.50 4.20
C ALA A 37 37.79 6.34 3.25
N LYS A 38 37.35 5.21 3.78
CA LYS A 38 36.86 4.07 2.99
C LYS A 38 35.58 4.39 2.22
N LEU A 39 34.67 5.14 2.85
CA LEU A 39 33.45 5.60 2.20
C LEU A 39 33.75 6.57 1.06
N ASP A 40 34.72 7.46 1.22
CA ASP A 40 35.19 8.35 0.15
C ASP A 40 35.71 7.57 -1.06
N GLU A 41 36.45 6.48 -0.85
CA GLU A 41 36.92 5.65 -1.95
C GLU A 41 35.77 4.92 -2.65
N LEU A 42 34.85 4.33 -1.89
CA LEU A 42 33.66 3.64 -2.44
C LEU A 42 32.75 4.61 -3.22
N ALA A 43 32.62 5.83 -2.73
CA ALA A 43 31.83 6.88 -3.35
C ALA A 43 32.38 7.37 -4.72
N LYS A 44 33.59 6.97 -5.10
CA LYS A 44 34.17 7.25 -6.44
C LYS A 44 33.69 6.28 -7.50
N ASN A 45 32.96 5.22 -7.12
CA ASN A 45 32.43 4.24 -8.07
C ASN A 45 31.48 4.92 -9.07
N LYS A 46 31.77 4.76 -10.35
CA LYS A 46 31.01 5.39 -11.45
C LYS A 46 29.60 4.84 -11.57
N ASP A 47 29.36 3.61 -11.10
CA ASP A 47 28.05 2.96 -11.15
C ASP A 47 27.03 3.62 -10.19
N LEU A 48 27.49 4.41 -9.21
CA LEU A 48 26.63 5.18 -8.33
C LEU A 48 25.99 6.41 -8.99
N ALA A 49 26.52 6.82 -10.16
CA ALA A 49 26.07 8.01 -10.88
C ALA A 49 25.95 9.25 -9.96
N THR A 50 24.79 9.89 -9.92
CA THR A 50 24.52 10.99 -9.02
C THR A 50 23.83 10.46 -7.77
N PHE A 51 24.46 10.58 -6.61
CA PHE A 51 23.86 10.17 -5.34
C PHE A 51 24.20 11.16 -4.23
N GLY A 52 23.41 11.14 -3.16
CA GLY A 52 23.68 11.80 -1.89
C GLY A 52 23.67 10.77 -0.78
N GLY A 53 24.42 11.02 0.28
CA GLY A 53 24.47 10.12 1.44
C GLY A 53 25.12 10.76 2.65
N GLU A 54 24.77 10.22 3.81
CA GLU A 54 25.38 10.56 5.08
C GLU A 54 25.49 9.31 5.96
N VAL A 55 26.48 9.30 6.82
CA VAL A 55 26.67 8.28 7.86
C VAL A 55 26.86 9.01 9.19
N ILE A 56 26.02 8.67 10.14
CA ILE A 56 25.96 9.28 11.46
C ILE A 56 26.26 8.19 12.50
N ASP A 57 27.08 8.50 13.48
CA ASP A 57 27.23 7.68 14.67
C ASP A 57 25.93 7.78 15.50
N THR A 58 25.26 6.65 15.70
CA THR A 58 23.97 6.62 16.39
C THR A 58 24.08 6.79 17.92
N GLU A 59 25.27 6.63 18.49
CA GLU A 59 25.51 6.83 19.93
C GLU A 59 25.76 8.31 20.23
N THR A 60 26.57 8.97 19.39
CA THR A 60 26.98 10.37 19.64
C THR A 60 26.14 11.37 18.84
N GLY A 61 25.56 10.96 17.73
CA GLY A 61 24.90 11.83 16.76
C GLY A 61 25.87 12.56 15.83
N ASP A 62 27.17 12.25 15.89
CA ASP A 62 28.20 12.93 15.10
C ASP A 62 28.17 12.44 13.64
N MET A 63 28.44 13.39 12.74
CA MET A 63 28.59 13.11 11.32
C MET A 63 29.93 12.44 11.05
N VAL A 64 29.90 11.18 10.63
CA VAL A 64 31.08 10.39 10.27
C VAL A 64 31.52 10.66 8.84
N TRP A 65 30.54 10.78 7.95
CA TRP A 65 30.77 10.99 6.53
C TRP A 65 29.55 11.60 5.85
N GLN A 66 29.78 12.45 4.85
CA GLN A 66 28.68 12.97 4.02
C GLN A 66 29.16 13.24 2.59
N ARG A 67 28.25 13.10 1.65
CA ARG A 67 28.44 13.49 0.26
C ARG A 67 27.13 13.99 -0.32
N ASP A 68 27.11 15.22 -0.80
CA ASP A 68 25.90 15.83 -1.39
C ASP A 68 24.62 15.58 -0.56
N ALA A 69 24.73 15.53 0.78
CA ALA A 69 23.63 15.17 1.69
C ALA A 69 22.42 16.11 1.56
N ASP A 70 22.68 17.39 1.29
CA ASP A 70 21.63 18.41 1.09
C ASP A 70 21.08 18.46 -0.33
N LYS A 71 21.60 17.63 -1.23
CA LYS A 71 21.17 17.64 -2.62
C LYS A 71 19.80 17.01 -2.78
N ARG A 72 18.88 17.78 -3.35
CA ARG A 72 17.53 17.27 -3.66
C ARG A 72 17.59 16.29 -4.81
N LEU A 73 17.26 15.07 -4.55
CA LEU A 73 17.13 13.98 -5.52
C LEU A 73 15.69 13.47 -5.51
N THR A 74 15.27 12.86 -6.61
CA THR A 74 13.94 12.21 -6.66
C THR A 74 13.97 10.97 -5.77
N PRO A 75 13.16 10.93 -4.69
CA PRO A 75 13.24 9.84 -3.70
C PRO A 75 12.63 8.53 -4.20
N ALA A 76 11.77 8.59 -5.21
CA ALA A 76 10.97 7.44 -5.66
C ALA A 76 10.34 6.72 -4.45
N SER A 77 10.35 5.40 -4.42
CA SER A 77 9.75 4.60 -3.34
C SER A 77 10.44 4.71 -1.98
N SER A 78 11.61 5.35 -1.88
CA SER A 78 12.20 5.63 -0.57
C SER A 78 11.36 6.61 0.26
N THR A 79 10.46 7.38 -0.37
CA THR A 79 9.44 8.19 0.33
C THR A 79 8.55 7.35 1.26
N LYS A 80 8.34 6.07 0.96
CA LYS A 80 7.55 5.16 1.81
C LYS A 80 8.13 5.00 3.22
N VAL A 81 9.43 5.19 3.40
CA VAL A 81 10.07 5.20 4.73
C VAL A 81 9.52 6.36 5.58
N LEU A 82 9.37 7.55 4.98
CA LEU A 82 8.80 8.71 5.68
C LEU A 82 7.31 8.50 5.99
N THR A 83 6.56 7.93 5.04
CA THR A 83 5.14 7.60 5.24
C THR A 83 4.97 6.59 6.38
N THR A 84 5.79 5.53 6.38
CA THR A 84 5.78 4.51 7.44
C THR A 84 6.14 5.10 8.79
N ALA A 85 7.21 5.92 8.84
CA ALA A 85 7.63 6.59 10.07
C ALA A 85 6.51 7.49 10.61
N ALA A 86 5.90 8.31 9.77
CA ALA A 86 4.80 9.18 10.17
C ALA A 86 3.59 8.38 10.71
N ALA A 87 3.22 7.29 10.03
CA ALA A 87 2.13 6.42 10.47
C ALA A 87 2.44 5.77 11.82
N THR A 88 3.64 5.22 11.99
CA THR A 88 4.07 4.54 13.23
C THR A 88 4.17 5.51 14.43
N LEU A 89 4.53 6.77 14.17
CA LEU A 89 4.62 7.78 15.23
C LEU A 89 3.26 8.37 15.61
N ALA A 90 2.29 8.36 14.69
CA ALA A 90 1.00 9.02 14.87
C ALA A 90 -0.14 8.06 15.25
N LEU A 91 -0.03 6.78 14.92
CA LEU A 91 -1.09 5.78 15.07
C LEU A 91 -0.60 4.60 15.92
N ASP A 92 -1.55 3.83 16.45
CA ASP A 92 -1.24 2.57 17.16
C ASP A 92 -0.83 1.50 16.15
N GLU A 93 0.26 0.80 16.41
CA GLU A 93 0.76 -0.28 15.54
C GLU A 93 -0.23 -1.44 15.37
N ASN A 94 -1.13 -1.62 16.34
CA ASN A 94 -2.18 -2.64 16.34
C ASN A 94 -3.50 -2.13 15.73
N GLU A 95 -3.56 -0.86 15.31
CA GLU A 95 -4.76 -0.30 14.70
C GLU A 95 -5.18 -1.11 13.48
N ARG A 96 -6.48 -1.40 13.40
CA ARG A 96 -7.12 -2.07 12.27
C ARG A 96 -8.18 -1.18 11.65
N ILE A 97 -8.36 -1.32 10.35
CA ILE A 97 -9.44 -0.67 9.63
C ILE A 97 -10.61 -1.64 9.59
N THR A 98 -11.73 -1.26 10.20
CA THR A 98 -12.94 -2.08 10.20
C THR A 98 -13.87 -1.62 9.09
N THR A 99 -14.04 -2.45 8.06
CA THR A 99 -15.05 -2.25 7.02
C THR A 99 -16.36 -2.89 7.48
N LYS A 100 -17.44 -2.11 7.47
CA LYS A 100 -18.76 -2.53 7.97
C LYS A 100 -19.79 -2.55 6.86
N VAL A 101 -20.76 -3.43 6.98
CA VAL A 101 -21.91 -3.50 6.06
C VAL A 101 -23.20 -3.27 6.85
N TYR A 102 -24.04 -2.42 6.33
CA TYR A 102 -25.29 -2.03 6.94
C TYR A 102 -26.48 -2.41 6.06
N ARG A 103 -27.63 -2.64 6.69
CA ARG A 103 -28.89 -2.79 5.98
C ARG A 103 -29.24 -1.48 5.27
N GLY A 104 -29.61 -1.55 4.00
CA GLY A 104 -30.07 -0.39 3.24
C GLY A 104 -31.47 0.07 3.63
N SER A 105 -31.92 1.18 3.05
CA SER A 105 -33.30 1.68 3.22
C SER A 105 -34.36 0.68 2.72
N ASN A 106 -34.01 -0.16 1.75
CA ASN A 106 -34.75 -1.35 1.39
C ASN A 106 -34.11 -2.53 2.12
N GLU A 107 -34.92 -3.33 2.84
CA GLU A 107 -34.46 -4.45 3.68
C GLU A 107 -33.66 -5.52 2.90
N ARG A 108 -33.82 -5.59 1.59
CA ARG A 108 -33.12 -6.50 0.69
C ARG A 108 -31.88 -5.86 0.05
N ASN A 109 -31.52 -4.68 0.47
CA ASN A 109 -30.28 -4.03 0.03
C ASN A 109 -29.29 -3.93 1.21
N VAL A 110 -28.02 -3.97 0.89
CA VAL A 110 -26.94 -3.73 1.86
C VAL A 110 -26.01 -2.63 1.35
N VAL A 111 -25.40 -1.91 2.26
CA VAL A 111 -24.49 -0.81 1.99
C VAL A 111 -23.17 -1.07 2.72
N ILE A 112 -22.09 -1.22 1.99
CA ILE A 112 -20.73 -1.29 2.52
C ILE A 112 -20.33 0.13 2.95
N LYS A 113 -19.94 0.34 4.19
CA LYS A 113 -19.30 1.57 4.65
C LYS A 113 -17.80 1.40 4.50
N ALA A 114 -17.24 1.97 3.45
CA ALA A 114 -15.80 2.00 3.24
C ALA A 114 -15.11 2.77 4.39
N ALA A 115 -13.95 2.27 4.83
CA ALA A 115 -13.25 2.80 5.99
C ALA A 115 -11.77 3.13 5.72
N GLY A 116 -11.28 2.89 4.50
CA GLY A 116 -9.89 3.11 4.11
C GLY A 116 -9.08 1.83 3.92
N ASP A 117 -9.71 0.64 3.95
CA ASP A 117 -9.02 -0.61 3.64
C ASP A 117 -8.83 -0.75 2.12
N VAL A 118 -7.64 -0.38 1.67
CA VAL A 118 -7.24 -0.46 0.25
C VAL A 118 -6.63 -1.82 -0.12
N TRP A 119 -6.56 -2.74 0.84
CA TRP A 119 -5.96 -4.06 0.67
C TRP A 119 -6.91 -5.19 1.09
N MET A 120 -8.20 -4.99 0.87
CA MET A 120 -9.19 -6.04 1.13
C MET A 120 -8.88 -7.28 0.30
N THR A 121 -9.20 -8.45 0.84
CA THR A 121 -8.96 -9.75 0.22
C THR A 121 -10.27 -10.45 -0.17
N HIS A 122 -10.15 -11.48 -1.01
CA HIS A 122 -11.31 -12.31 -1.35
C HIS A 122 -11.87 -13.02 -0.12
N GLU A 123 -11.01 -13.44 0.82
CA GLU A 123 -11.41 -14.10 2.07
C GLU A 123 -12.24 -13.17 2.95
N GLN A 124 -11.87 -11.89 3.03
CA GLN A 124 -12.68 -10.89 3.75
C GLN A 124 -14.05 -10.69 3.09
N LEU A 125 -14.14 -10.72 1.75
CA LEU A 125 -15.43 -10.65 1.07
C LEU A 125 -16.26 -11.91 1.26
N ASP A 126 -15.64 -13.09 1.31
CA ASP A 126 -16.32 -14.36 1.59
C ASP A 126 -16.90 -14.34 3.02
N ASP A 127 -16.14 -13.85 4.00
CA ASP A 127 -16.59 -13.67 5.39
C ASP A 127 -17.76 -12.66 5.48
N LEU A 128 -17.65 -11.50 4.82
CA LEU A 128 -18.75 -10.54 4.75
C LEU A 128 -20.02 -11.18 4.15
N ALA A 129 -19.90 -11.92 3.06
CA ALA A 129 -21.02 -12.57 2.42
C ALA A 129 -21.67 -13.61 3.33
N GLU A 130 -20.88 -14.40 4.07
CA GLU A 130 -21.39 -15.37 5.03
C GLU A 130 -22.16 -14.68 6.18
N GLN A 131 -21.59 -13.60 6.75
CA GLN A 131 -22.24 -12.83 7.82
C GLN A 131 -23.54 -12.19 7.33
N ILE A 132 -23.55 -11.59 6.13
CA ILE A 132 -24.74 -10.98 5.54
C ILE A 132 -25.83 -12.03 5.32
N SER A 133 -25.49 -13.19 4.79
CA SER A 133 -26.45 -14.27 4.52
C SER A 133 -27.12 -14.82 5.79
N LYS A 134 -26.48 -14.68 6.96
CA LYS A 134 -27.08 -15.03 8.26
C LYS A 134 -28.09 -13.98 8.75
N ASN A 135 -27.95 -12.74 8.31
CA ASN A 135 -28.73 -11.60 8.79
C ASN A 135 -29.75 -11.06 7.78
N VAL A 136 -29.57 -11.38 6.48
CA VAL A 136 -30.42 -10.92 5.38
C VAL A 136 -30.77 -12.12 4.51
N GLU A 137 -32.04 -12.51 4.49
CA GLU A 137 -32.51 -13.72 3.80
C GLU A 137 -32.26 -13.69 2.29
N GLN A 138 -32.40 -12.52 1.67
CA GLN A 138 -32.16 -12.32 0.23
C GLN A 138 -31.63 -10.90 0.00
N VAL A 139 -30.53 -10.78 -0.75
CA VAL A 139 -29.94 -9.50 -1.13
C VAL A 139 -30.23 -9.22 -2.60
N ASP A 140 -30.94 -8.12 -2.87
CA ASP A 140 -31.24 -7.65 -4.24
C ASP A 140 -30.21 -6.66 -4.76
N GLY A 141 -29.58 -5.90 -3.84
CA GLY A 141 -28.62 -4.87 -4.18
C GLY A 141 -27.51 -4.69 -3.17
N VAL A 142 -26.29 -4.47 -3.65
CA VAL A 142 -25.11 -4.13 -2.86
C VAL A 142 -24.63 -2.74 -3.29
N TYR A 143 -24.51 -1.86 -2.33
CA TYR A 143 -24.05 -0.48 -2.55
C TYR A 143 -22.80 -0.21 -1.71
N ILE A 144 -22.03 0.81 -2.09
CA ILE A 144 -20.86 1.23 -1.32
C ILE A 144 -20.90 2.73 -1.03
N ASP A 145 -20.64 3.08 0.22
CA ASP A 145 -20.52 4.44 0.73
C ASP A 145 -19.04 4.77 0.91
N THR A 146 -18.54 5.67 0.08
CA THR A 146 -17.14 6.13 0.07
C THR A 146 -16.95 7.49 0.75
N SER A 147 -17.95 8.01 1.44
CA SER A 147 -17.98 9.37 1.99
C SER A 147 -16.97 9.63 3.12
N VAL A 148 -16.24 8.61 3.56
CA VAL A 148 -15.16 8.74 4.57
C VAL A 148 -13.97 9.54 4.04
N TRP A 149 -13.73 9.51 2.74
CA TRP A 149 -12.72 10.32 2.08
C TRP A 149 -13.40 11.35 1.17
N SER A 150 -12.73 12.49 1.01
CA SER A 150 -13.15 13.59 0.13
C SER A 150 -11.96 14.09 -0.68
N GLY A 151 -12.23 14.68 -1.82
CA GLY A 151 -11.22 15.19 -2.73
C GLY A 151 -11.07 14.35 -4.00
N GLU A 152 -10.04 14.64 -4.78
CA GLU A 152 -9.77 13.95 -6.03
C GLU A 152 -9.09 12.59 -5.73
N ALA A 153 -9.52 11.55 -6.42
CA ALA A 153 -8.96 10.21 -6.28
C ALA A 153 -7.54 10.06 -6.85
N GLN A 154 -7.09 11.01 -7.66
CA GLN A 154 -5.72 11.08 -8.16
C GLN A 154 -5.08 12.42 -7.75
N ALA A 155 -3.83 12.36 -7.29
CA ALA A 155 -3.08 13.55 -6.96
C ALA A 155 -2.80 14.38 -8.22
N PRO A 156 -2.83 15.73 -8.14
CA PRO A 156 -2.47 16.58 -9.27
C PRO A 156 -1.08 16.27 -9.80
N GLY A 157 -0.97 16.14 -11.13
CA GLY A 157 0.30 15.83 -11.80
C GLY A 157 0.62 14.34 -11.95
N TRP A 158 -0.22 13.45 -11.45
CA TRP A 158 -0.13 12.03 -11.78
C TRP A 158 -0.57 11.78 -13.21
N ASP A 159 0.18 10.91 -13.90
CA ASP A 159 -0.18 10.47 -15.23
C ASP A 159 -1.30 9.43 -15.16
N PRO A 160 -2.46 9.66 -15.82
CA PRO A 160 -3.56 8.70 -15.85
C PRO A 160 -3.15 7.32 -16.40
N GLU A 161 -2.14 7.25 -17.26
CA GLU A 161 -1.62 5.98 -17.79
C GLU A 161 -1.04 5.06 -16.71
N ASN A 162 -0.71 5.60 -15.52
CA ASN A 162 -0.24 4.79 -14.38
C ASN A 162 -1.28 3.79 -13.87
N VAL A 163 -2.56 4.03 -14.09
CA VAL A 163 -3.64 3.10 -13.71
C VAL A 163 -3.58 1.84 -14.59
N ASP A 164 -3.58 2.02 -15.90
CA ASP A 164 -3.49 0.92 -16.86
C ASP A 164 -2.08 0.30 -16.86
N GLY A 165 -1.05 1.09 -16.54
CA GLY A 165 0.32 0.64 -16.33
C GLY A 165 0.52 -0.21 -15.07
N GLY A 166 -0.47 -0.27 -14.18
CA GLY A 166 -0.45 -1.13 -13.01
C GLY A 166 0.26 -0.55 -11.79
N PHE A 167 0.67 0.72 -11.83
CA PHE A 167 1.48 1.34 -10.77
C PHE A 167 0.64 1.91 -9.63
N VAL A 168 -0.59 2.37 -9.89
CA VAL A 168 -1.49 2.93 -8.89
C VAL A 168 -2.94 2.83 -9.34
N ALA A 169 -3.88 2.65 -8.41
CA ALA A 169 -5.31 2.84 -8.64
C ALA A 169 -5.73 4.26 -8.23
N PRO A 170 -6.87 4.78 -8.71
CA PRO A 170 -7.52 5.91 -8.07
C PRO A 170 -7.71 5.62 -6.58
N MET A 171 -7.35 6.59 -5.72
CA MET A 171 -7.39 6.43 -4.26
C MET A 171 -8.83 6.51 -3.77
N GLU A 172 -9.42 5.35 -3.54
CA GLU A 172 -10.75 5.19 -2.98
C GLU A 172 -10.69 4.40 -1.65
N PRO A 173 -11.63 4.61 -0.71
CA PRO A 173 -11.52 4.10 0.65
C PRO A 173 -11.84 2.60 0.81
N ALA A 174 -11.99 1.87 -0.27
CA ALA A 174 -12.08 0.42 -0.29
C ALA A 174 -11.54 -0.10 -1.63
N MET A 175 -10.63 -1.06 -1.59
CA MET A 175 -10.08 -1.69 -2.79
C MET A 175 -9.76 -3.14 -2.52
N LEU A 176 -9.91 -4.00 -3.52
CA LEU A 176 -9.36 -5.36 -3.50
C LEU A 176 -7.92 -5.32 -4.00
N TYR A 177 -6.98 -5.75 -3.14
CA TYR A 177 -5.56 -5.84 -3.49
C TYR A 177 -4.99 -4.57 -4.16
N GLY A 178 -5.32 -3.39 -3.63
CA GLY A 178 -4.90 -2.11 -4.20
C GLY A 178 -5.49 -1.83 -5.59
N GLY A 179 -6.68 -2.35 -5.88
CA GLY A 179 -7.38 -2.17 -7.16
C GLY A 179 -6.85 -3.03 -8.30
N ARG A 180 -6.04 -4.08 -8.05
CA ARG A 180 -5.47 -4.96 -9.07
C ARG A 180 -6.54 -5.75 -9.82
N LEU A 181 -6.40 -5.84 -11.14
CA LEU A 181 -7.29 -6.62 -12.00
C LEU A 181 -6.64 -7.97 -12.36
N GLY A 182 -7.27 -9.07 -11.93
CA GLY A 182 -6.84 -10.42 -12.29
C GLY A 182 -5.60 -10.94 -11.54
N ALA A 183 -5.08 -10.21 -10.55
CA ALA A 183 -3.98 -10.64 -9.71
C ALA A 183 -4.09 -10.03 -8.30
N THR A 184 -3.35 -10.61 -7.34
CA THR A 184 -3.30 -10.13 -5.96
C THR A 184 -2.02 -9.32 -5.65
N THR A 185 -1.00 -9.43 -6.51
CA THR A 185 0.31 -8.78 -6.36
C THR A 185 0.86 -8.37 -7.73
N GLY A 186 1.94 -7.59 -7.74
CA GLY A 186 2.67 -7.19 -8.94
C GLY A 186 2.09 -5.97 -9.66
N ASP A 187 2.77 -5.58 -10.73
CA ASP A 187 2.37 -4.46 -11.58
C ASP A 187 1.46 -4.99 -12.69
N VAL A 188 0.18 -5.00 -12.39
CA VAL A 188 -0.90 -5.37 -13.32
C VAL A 188 -1.88 -4.21 -13.43
N PRO A 189 -2.64 -4.08 -14.52
CA PRO A 189 -3.63 -3.01 -14.64
C PRO A 189 -4.51 -2.88 -13.40
N ARG A 190 -4.78 -1.64 -13.02
CA ARG A 190 -5.62 -1.31 -11.86
C ARG A 190 -7.02 -0.90 -12.31
N SER A 191 -7.97 -1.10 -11.43
CA SER A 191 -9.34 -0.63 -11.63
C SER A 191 -9.40 0.89 -11.66
N HIS A 192 -10.27 1.42 -12.52
CA HIS A 192 -10.62 2.85 -12.51
C HIS A 192 -11.73 3.18 -11.50
N GLU A 193 -12.41 2.17 -10.95
CA GLU A 193 -13.52 2.28 -9.98
C GLU A 193 -13.35 1.23 -8.86
N PRO A 194 -12.22 1.25 -8.11
CA PRO A 194 -11.87 0.14 -7.22
C PRO A 194 -12.87 -0.09 -6.08
N ALA A 195 -13.50 0.96 -5.54
CA ALA A 195 -14.55 0.79 -4.53
C ALA A 195 -15.82 0.15 -5.10
N LEU A 196 -16.20 0.52 -6.30
CA LEU A 196 -17.36 -0.09 -6.97
C LEU A 196 -17.09 -1.58 -7.27
N ASP A 197 -15.85 -1.96 -7.56
CA ASP A 197 -15.47 -3.35 -7.77
C ASP A 197 -15.58 -4.18 -6.48
N VAL A 198 -15.28 -3.61 -5.31
CA VAL A 198 -15.57 -4.27 -4.02
C VAL A 198 -17.06 -4.58 -3.89
N ALA A 199 -17.93 -3.62 -4.22
CA ALA A 199 -19.37 -3.83 -4.17
C ALA A 199 -19.85 -4.87 -5.20
N LYS A 200 -19.29 -4.87 -6.42
CA LYS A 200 -19.58 -5.89 -7.46
C LYS A 200 -19.18 -7.28 -6.98
N GLN A 201 -17.98 -7.43 -6.49
CA GLN A 201 -17.46 -8.72 -6.01
C GLN A 201 -18.25 -9.27 -4.82
N LEU A 202 -18.71 -8.41 -3.91
CA LEU A 202 -19.60 -8.82 -2.83
C LEU A 202 -21.01 -9.17 -3.38
N GLY A 203 -21.51 -8.37 -4.32
CA GLY A 203 -22.78 -8.61 -5.00
C GLY A 203 -22.84 -9.96 -5.70
N ASP A 204 -21.78 -10.35 -6.41
CA ASP A 204 -21.65 -11.65 -7.07
C ASP A 204 -21.77 -12.81 -6.07
N ARG A 205 -21.15 -12.69 -4.88
CA ARG A 205 -21.21 -13.70 -3.81
C ARG A 205 -22.61 -13.86 -3.22
N LEU A 206 -23.36 -12.76 -3.19
CA LEU A 206 -24.71 -12.70 -2.62
C LEU A 206 -25.83 -12.94 -3.67
N GLY A 207 -25.45 -13.06 -4.96
CA GLY A 207 -26.41 -13.17 -6.06
C GLY A 207 -27.24 -11.90 -6.28
N ALA A 208 -26.71 -10.73 -5.90
CA ALA A 208 -27.40 -9.45 -6.02
C ALA A 208 -27.46 -8.99 -7.48
N GLY A 209 -28.65 -8.58 -7.92
CA GLY A 209 -28.86 -8.09 -9.29
C GLY A 209 -28.53 -6.61 -9.50
N LYS A 210 -28.22 -5.88 -8.43
CA LYS A 210 -27.93 -4.44 -8.48
C LYS A 210 -26.68 -4.10 -7.68
N VAL A 211 -25.83 -3.28 -8.27
CA VAL A 211 -24.62 -2.76 -7.61
C VAL A 211 -24.48 -1.27 -7.91
N GLY A 212 -24.00 -0.49 -6.95
CA GLY A 212 -23.81 0.94 -7.16
C GLY A 212 -23.21 1.68 -5.97
N MET A 213 -23.09 2.98 -6.15
CA MET A 213 -22.75 3.90 -5.04
C MET A 213 -24.01 4.11 -4.18
N GLY A 214 -23.80 4.31 -2.87
CA GLY A 214 -24.89 4.54 -1.94
C GLY A 214 -24.40 5.26 -0.69
N SER A 215 -25.31 5.45 0.27
CA SER A 215 -24.96 6.04 1.57
C SER A 215 -25.62 5.23 2.69
N VAL A 216 -24.90 5.08 3.78
CA VAL A 216 -25.43 4.44 4.99
C VAL A 216 -26.38 5.42 5.70
N ALA A 217 -27.60 4.98 6.01
CA ALA A 217 -28.54 5.79 6.79
C ALA A 217 -28.08 5.90 8.26
N GLU A 218 -28.42 7.01 8.92
CA GLU A 218 -27.95 7.36 10.27
C GLU A 218 -28.21 6.25 11.32
N ASN A 219 -29.33 5.53 11.21
CA ASN A 219 -29.71 4.47 12.15
C ASN A 219 -29.74 3.08 11.48
N ALA A 220 -28.94 2.88 10.43
CA ALA A 220 -28.90 1.60 9.75
C ALA A 220 -28.34 0.49 10.64
N GLN A 221 -28.94 -0.68 10.56
CA GLN A 221 -28.48 -1.86 11.29
C GLN A 221 -27.21 -2.42 10.66
N GLU A 222 -26.14 -2.58 11.43
CA GLU A 222 -24.96 -3.33 11.03
C GLU A 222 -25.31 -4.81 10.87
N VAL A 223 -24.91 -5.42 9.76
CA VAL A 223 -25.19 -6.82 9.41
C VAL A 223 -23.93 -7.66 9.22
N ALA A 224 -22.79 -7.01 8.98
CA ALA A 224 -21.48 -7.67 8.84
C ALA A 224 -20.34 -6.68 9.07
N SER A 225 -19.18 -7.21 9.45
CA SER A 225 -17.95 -6.43 9.53
C SER A 225 -16.71 -7.32 9.36
N VAL A 226 -15.63 -6.74 8.82
CA VAL A 226 -14.30 -7.37 8.74
C VAL A 226 -13.22 -6.35 9.06
N ASP A 227 -12.13 -6.84 9.63
CA ASP A 227 -10.95 -6.02 9.96
C ASP A 227 -9.82 -6.25 8.98
N SER A 228 -9.09 -5.19 8.68
CA SER A 228 -7.79 -5.28 8.00
C SER A 228 -6.74 -5.93 8.91
N PRO A 229 -5.58 -6.34 8.38
CA PRO A 229 -4.39 -6.57 9.19
C PRO A 229 -4.02 -5.33 10.01
N PRO A 230 -3.27 -5.48 11.12
CA PRO A 230 -2.82 -4.34 11.91
C PRO A 230 -1.90 -3.42 11.11
N LEU A 231 -1.78 -2.15 11.55
CA LEU A 231 -0.96 -1.13 10.88
C LEU A 231 0.48 -1.61 10.65
N ALA A 232 1.09 -2.25 11.65
CA ALA A 232 2.46 -2.78 11.54
C ALA A 232 2.63 -3.75 10.37
N ASP A 233 1.65 -4.64 10.14
CA ASP A 233 1.69 -5.60 9.03
C ASP A 233 1.44 -4.92 7.68
N ARG A 234 0.46 -4.01 7.61
CA ARG A 234 0.18 -3.22 6.40
C ARG A 234 1.40 -2.38 5.98
N ALA A 235 2.06 -1.72 6.93
CA ALA A 235 3.26 -0.94 6.70
C ALA A 235 4.43 -1.82 6.23
N ARG A 236 4.62 -2.99 6.85
CA ARG A 236 5.65 -3.96 6.46
C ARG A 236 5.46 -4.43 5.02
N GLU A 237 4.23 -4.79 4.63
CA GLU A 237 3.92 -5.24 3.27
C GLU A 237 4.12 -4.12 2.25
N MET A 238 3.67 -2.89 2.55
CA MET A 238 3.89 -1.72 1.70
C MET A 238 5.39 -1.49 1.42
N VAL A 239 6.23 -1.49 2.47
CA VAL A 239 7.67 -1.24 2.31
C VAL A 239 8.37 -2.42 1.62
N ARG A 240 8.01 -3.67 1.99
CA ARG A 240 8.63 -4.89 1.45
C ARG A 240 8.39 -5.04 -0.06
N HIS A 241 7.20 -4.76 -0.51
CA HIS A 241 6.81 -4.92 -1.92
C HIS A 241 6.80 -3.61 -2.69
N SER A 242 7.14 -2.51 -2.03
CA SER A 242 7.11 -1.16 -2.62
C SER A 242 5.73 -0.83 -3.21
N ASP A 243 4.67 -1.31 -2.56
CA ASP A 243 3.31 -1.15 -3.06
C ASP A 243 2.81 0.31 -2.97
N ASN A 244 2.06 0.74 -3.98
CA ASN A 244 1.55 2.11 -4.12
C ASN A 244 0.05 2.16 -3.89
#